data_3ed2089a2ecc97c37c579f2c4284683b
#
_entry.id   3ed2089a2ecc97c37c579f2c4284683b
#
_cell.length_a   1.000
_cell.length_b   1.000
_cell.length_c   1.000
_cell.angle_alpha   90.00
_cell.angle_beta   90.00
_cell.angle_gamma   90.00
#
_symmetry.space_group_name_H-M   'P 1'
#
loop_
_entity.id
_entity.type
_entity.pdbx_description
1 polymer ?
#
loop_
_entity_poly.entity_id
_entity_poly.type
_entity_poly.pdbx_seq_one_letter_code
_entity_poly.pdbx_strand_id
1 'polypeptide(L)'
;MRAPTSHPPSGSLLAADAAALAVGVDRRAWLRAAAAGGLTLALAGCGFRLRGALQLPFASLRSNLSEHSEIGRELRAQLQASGVQLVEPALAGQLQAPAEVELTVLNEQRERAVVGITSIGQVRELQLRVRFKFRVRSGKGRDLIDDLELLQERDLSYDEALVLGKQAEEELLYREMQSDIVRQLMRRLAAIRPD
;
A
#
# COMPACT_ATOMS: atom_id res chain seq x y z
N MET A 1 87.11 7.20 31.23
CA MET A 1 87.22 8.65 31.61
C MET A 1 85.81 9.11 32.03
N ARG A 2 85.73 9.39 33.30
CA ARG A 2 84.89 10.33 34.05
C ARG A 2 83.41 10.36 33.79
N ALA A 3 82.65 9.85 34.79
CA ALA A 3 81.43 10.41 35.27
C ALA A 3 81.68 11.83 35.83
N PRO A 4 80.65 12.64 36.06
CA PRO A 4 79.85 12.61 37.30
C PRO A 4 78.37 12.89 37.13
N THR A 5 77.53 12.24 37.95
CA THR A 5 76.84 12.70 39.16
C THR A 5 76.02 14.01 39.01
N SER A 6 74.77 13.97 39.27
CA SER A 6 74.14 14.64 40.42
C SER A 6 72.59 14.57 40.37
N HIS A 7 72.08 13.92 41.32
CA HIS A 7 71.03 14.25 42.31
C HIS A 7 69.76 14.94 41.90
N PRO A 8 68.64 14.49 42.54
CA PRO A 8 67.31 15.08 42.37
C PRO A 8 67.01 16.25 43.34
N PRO A 9 65.95 16.93 43.16
CA PRO A 9 65.20 17.30 44.31
C PRO A 9 63.71 16.88 44.27
N SER A 10 63.37 16.42 45.40
CA SER A 10 62.07 16.36 46.06
C SER A 10 61.23 17.63 45.82
N GLY A 11 59.97 17.44 45.74
CA GLY A 11 58.97 18.46 45.84
C GLY A 11 57.65 17.81 45.46
N SER A 12 56.98 17.17 46.33
CA SER A 12 55.96 17.62 47.25
C SER A 12 54.75 18.30 46.62
N LEU A 13 53.60 17.71 46.87
CA LEU A 13 52.29 18.36 47.02
C LEU A 13 51.65 18.78 45.73
N LEU A 14 50.65 18.08 45.36
CA LEU A 14 49.29 18.65 45.18
C LEU A 14 48.30 17.49 45.18
N ALA A 15 48.03 17.00 46.40
CA ALA A 15 46.72 16.49 46.71
C ALA A 15 45.83 17.72 46.87
N ALA A 16 44.86 17.88 46.03
CA ALA A 16 43.65 18.65 46.22
C ALA A 16 43.12 18.97 44.81
N ASP A 17 42.08 18.32 44.45
CA ASP A 17 40.80 18.87 44.07
C ASP A 17 39.92 17.80 43.41
N ALA A 18 39.63 16.78 44.23
CA ALA A 18 38.40 16.03 43.99
C ALA A 18 37.23 16.83 44.67
N ALA A 19 37.17 18.12 44.31
CA ALA A 19 36.05 18.97 44.77
C ALA A 19 34.94 18.87 43.73
N ALA A 20 33.98 18.06 44.06
CA ALA A 20 32.56 18.35 43.96
C ALA A 20 32.13 19.20 42.76
N LEU A 21 32.00 18.60 41.59
CA LEU A 21 30.95 18.99 40.64
C LEU A 21 29.62 18.38 41.12
N ALA A 22 29.14 18.85 42.26
CA ALA A 22 27.72 18.80 42.63
C ALA A 22 27.02 19.77 41.66
N VAL A 23 26.82 19.33 40.43
CA VAL A 23 25.85 19.99 39.52
C VAL A 23 24.51 19.85 40.21
N GLY A 24 24.09 20.95 40.82
CA GLY A 24 22.74 21.09 41.35
C GLY A 24 21.78 20.88 40.20
N VAL A 25 21.35 19.66 40.04
CA VAL A 25 20.39 19.28 39.00
C VAL A 25 19.08 19.94 39.40
N ASP A 26 18.79 21.04 38.72
CA ASP A 26 17.58 21.83 38.96
C ASP A 26 16.37 20.92 38.82
N ARG A 27 15.55 20.81 39.81
CA ARG A 27 14.29 20.00 39.78
C ARG A 27 13.48 20.28 38.53
N ARG A 28 13.56 21.51 38.01
CA ARG A 28 12.91 21.94 36.79
C ARG A 28 13.54 21.31 35.54
N ALA A 29 14.87 21.08 35.53
CA ALA A 29 15.56 20.40 34.44
C ALA A 29 15.19 18.91 34.39
N TRP A 30 15.07 18.25 35.55
CA TRP A 30 14.61 16.87 35.65
C TRP A 30 13.16 16.69 35.20
N LEU A 31 12.27 17.60 35.54
CA LEU A 31 10.87 17.56 35.10
C LEU A 31 10.73 17.80 33.62
N ARG A 32 11.56 18.66 33.02
CA ARG A 32 11.58 18.86 31.56
C ARG A 32 12.15 17.67 30.81
N ALA A 33 13.20 17.02 31.30
CA ALA A 33 13.77 15.81 30.76
C ALA A 33 12.78 14.62 30.84
N ALA A 34 12.08 14.47 31.98
CA ALA A 34 11.06 13.45 32.17
C ALA A 34 9.83 13.69 31.25
N ALA A 35 9.42 14.94 31.07
CA ALA A 35 8.33 15.29 30.17
C ALA A 35 8.71 15.06 28.69
N ALA A 36 9.94 15.40 28.29
CA ALA A 36 10.44 15.15 26.93
C ALA A 36 10.60 13.64 26.64
N GLY A 37 11.10 12.87 27.63
CA GLY A 37 11.23 11.41 27.53
C GLY A 37 9.87 10.71 27.50
N GLY A 38 8.90 11.19 28.28
CA GLY A 38 7.52 10.68 28.26
C GLY A 38 6.81 10.93 26.92
N LEU A 39 7.04 12.08 26.32
CA LEU A 39 6.43 12.44 25.03
C LEU A 39 7.00 11.59 23.88
N THR A 40 8.29 11.29 23.88
CA THR A 40 8.92 10.41 22.87
C THR A 40 8.47 8.95 22.99
N LEU A 41 8.29 8.44 24.21
CA LEU A 41 7.75 7.11 24.46
C LEU A 41 6.25 7.00 24.06
N ALA A 42 5.48 8.06 24.26
CA ALA A 42 4.07 8.08 23.84
C ALA A 42 3.90 8.10 22.31
N LEU A 43 4.81 8.77 21.57
CA LEU A 43 4.80 8.74 20.12
C LEU A 43 5.27 7.39 19.54
N ALA A 44 6.19 6.69 20.21
CA ALA A 44 6.63 5.35 19.82
C ALA A 44 5.57 4.27 20.10
N GLY A 45 4.67 4.51 21.04
CA GLY A 45 3.56 3.62 21.39
C GLY A 45 2.35 3.69 20.45
N CYS A 46 2.22 4.76 19.65
CA CYS A 46 1.26 4.79 18.56
C CYS A 46 1.76 3.82 17.48
N GLY A 47 1.37 2.56 17.53
CA GLY A 47 1.75 1.50 16.60
C GLY A 47 1.41 1.81 15.12
N PHE A 48 1.96 2.89 14.59
CA PHE A 48 1.91 3.27 13.19
C PHE A 48 2.80 2.29 12.42
N ARG A 49 2.29 1.07 12.26
CA ARG A 49 2.91 0.12 11.35
C ARG A 49 2.53 0.56 9.95
N LEU A 50 3.47 1.11 9.21
CA LEU A 50 3.28 1.25 7.76
C LEU A 50 2.76 -0.10 7.26
N ARG A 51 1.59 -0.07 6.63
CA ARG A 51 0.99 -1.27 6.04
C ARG A 51 1.98 -1.76 4.99
N GLY A 52 2.78 -2.77 5.34
CA GLY A 52 3.73 -3.38 4.42
C GLY A 52 3.01 -3.85 3.15
N ALA A 53 3.74 -3.95 2.04
CA ALA A 53 3.21 -4.54 0.82
C ALA A 53 2.52 -5.87 1.15
N LEU A 54 1.34 -6.08 0.57
CA LEU A 54 0.57 -7.30 0.78
C LEU A 54 1.42 -8.49 0.33
N GLN A 55 1.74 -9.40 1.23
CA GLN A 55 2.49 -10.60 0.87
C GLN A 55 1.55 -11.57 0.15
N LEU A 56 1.91 -11.89 -1.08
CA LEU A 56 1.19 -12.86 -1.90
C LEU A 56 1.86 -14.23 -1.77
N PRO A 57 1.09 -15.33 -1.75
CA PRO A 57 1.62 -16.68 -1.53
C PRO A 57 2.16 -17.33 -2.83
N PHE A 58 2.51 -16.55 -3.84
CA PHE A 58 3.06 -16.99 -5.11
C PHE A 58 4.05 -15.95 -5.65
N ALA A 59 5.02 -16.40 -6.43
CA ALA A 59 6.07 -15.56 -7.00
C ALA A 59 5.79 -15.15 -8.45
N SER A 60 4.95 -15.88 -9.18
CA SER A 60 4.64 -15.59 -10.58
C SER A 60 3.15 -15.70 -10.89
N LEU A 61 2.66 -14.76 -11.72
CA LEU A 61 1.27 -14.70 -12.14
C LEU A 61 1.19 -14.41 -13.65
N ARG A 62 0.38 -15.20 -14.34
CA ARG A 62 -0.04 -14.93 -15.73
C ARG A 62 -1.43 -14.32 -15.73
N SER A 63 -1.66 -13.38 -16.62
CA SER A 63 -2.99 -12.78 -16.77
C SER A 63 -3.26 -12.36 -18.21
N ASN A 64 -4.53 -12.42 -18.59
CA ASN A 64 -5.05 -11.86 -19.85
C ASN A 64 -5.54 -10.40 -19.69
N LEU A 65 -5.08 -9.69 -18.65
CA LEU A 65 -5.44 -8.29 -18.42
C LEU A 65 -5.07 -7.41 -19.60
N SER A 66 -6.04 -6.65 -20.09
CA SER A 66 -5.80 -5.68 -21.16
C SER A 66 -4.88 -4.56 -20.67
N GLU A 67 -3.95 -4.13 -21.50
CA GLU A 67 -3.11 -2.95 -21.23
C GLU A 67 -3.90 -1.65 -21.19
N HIS A 68 -5.05 -1.62 -21.87
CA HIS A 68 -5.94 -0.48 -21.95
C HIS A 68 -6.89 -0.40 -20.73
N SER A 69 -7.01 -1.47 -19.96
CA SER A 69 -7.82 -1.49 -18.73
C SER A 69 -7.14 -0.72 -17.60
N GLU A 70 -7.87 0.18 -16.97
CA GLU A 70 -7.38 0.90 -15.78
C GLU A 70 -7.22 -0.04 -14.58
N ILE A 71 -8.17 -0.96 -14.38
CA ILE A 71 -8.06 -2.05 -13.40
C ILE A 71 -6.79 -2.87 -13.68
N GLY A 72 -6.56 -3.20 -14.95
CA GLY A 72 -5.39 -3.97 -15.37
C GLY A 72 -4.08 -3.26 -15.08
N ARG A 73 -3.98 -1.96 -15.36
CA ARG A 73 -2.77 -1.17 -15.08
C ARG A 73 -2.49 -1.06 -13.58
N GLU A 74 -3.51 -0.73 -12.79
CA GLU A 74 -3.36 -0.61 -11.34
C GLU A 74 -3.02 -1.95 -10.69
N LEU A 75 -3.68 -3.04 -11.12
CA LEU A 75 -3.41 -4.38 -10.61
C LEU A 75 -1.97 -4.82 -10.92
N ARG A 76 -1.48 -4.61 -12.14
CA ARG A 76 -0.08 -4.89 -12.50
C ARG A 76 0.89 -4.14 -11.61
N ALA A 77 0.66 -2.83 -11.40
CA ALA A 77 1.52 -2.02 -10.54
C ALA A 77 1.55 -2.54 -9.09
N GLN A 78 0.39 -2.93 -8.54
CA GLN A 78 0.32 -3.48 -7.17
C GLN A 78 0.96 -4.87 -7.05
N LEU A 79 0.80 -5.75 -8.05
CA LEU A 79 1.46 -7.06 -8.09
C LEU A 79 2.98 -6.91 -8.16
N GLN A 80 3.49 -6.05 -9.03
CA GLN A 80 4.93 -5.76 -9.15
C GLN A 80 5.49 -5.17 -7.86
N ALA A 81 4.78 -4.23 -7.23
CA ALA A 81 5.15 -3.65 -5.93
C ALA A 81 5.17 -4.69 -4.80
N SER A 82 4.39 -5.78 -4.94
CA SER A 82 4.37 -6.93 -4.02
C SER A 82 5.43 -7.99 -4.36
N GLY A 83 6.28 -7.77 -5.37
CA GLY A 83 7.36 -8.67 -5.77
C GLY A 83 6.94 -9.83 -6.68
N VAL A 84 5.72 -9.81 -7.22
CA VAL A 84 5.24 -10.85 -8.14
C VAL A 84 5.72 -10.58 -9.55
N GLN A 85 6.28 -11.61 -10.20
CA GLN A 85 6.66 -11.58 -11.60
C GLN A 85 5.43 -11.80 -12.49
N LEU A 86 5.16 -10.85 -13.37
CA LEU A 86 4.11 -11.01 -14.37
C LEU A 86 4.64 -11.76 -15.58
N VAL A 87 3.96 -12.85 -15.93
CA VAL A 87 4.28 -13.69 -17.09
C VAL A 87 3.31 -13.33 -18.21
N GLU A 88 3.85 -12.81 -19.30
CA GLU A 88 3.03 -12.47 -20.46
C GLU A 88 2.44 -13.73 -21.12
N PRO A 89 1.19 -13.65 -21.61
CA PRO A 89 0.61 -14.72 -22.40
C PRO A 89 1.49 -15.02 -23.63
N ALA A 90 1.72 -16.29 -23.91
CA ALA A 90 2.47 -16.68 -25.11
C ALA A 90 1.71 -16.29 -26.38
N LEU A 91 2.45 -15.83 -27.39
CA LEU A 91 1.91 -15.64 -28.73
C LEU A 91 1.59 -16.99 -29.38
N ALA A 92 0.70 -16.98 -30.35
CA ALA A 92 0.32 -18.19 -31.06
C ALA A 92 1.56 -18.94 -31.62
N GLY A 93 1.71 -20.22 -31.25
CA GLY A 93 2.85 -21.06 -31.67
C GLY A 93 4.07 -21.01 -30.73
N GLN A 94 4.05 -20.21 -29.66
CA GLN A 94 5.11 -20.22 -28.67
C GLN A 94 4.74 -21.11 -27.46
N LEU A 95 5.76 -21.70 -26.84
CA LEU A 95 5.58 -22.43 -25.58
C LEU A 95 5.24 -21.43 -24.49
N GLN A 96 4.17 -21.75 -23.73
CA GLN A 96 3.74 -20.94 -22.60
C GLN A 96 4.76 -21.04 -21.48
N ALA A 97 5.31 -19.90 -21.04
CA ALA A 97 6.15 -19.87 -19.84
C ALA A 97 5.37 -20.33 -18.61
N PRO A 98 5.95 -21.11 -17.70
CA PRO A 98 5.27 -21.55 -16.49
C PRO A 98 4.95 -20.35 -15.59
N ALA A 99 3.78 -20.38 -14.96
CA ALA A 99 3.38 -19.46 -13.92
C ALA A 99 2.73 -20.25 -12.77
N GLU A 100 2.94 -19.82 -11.53
CA GLU A 100 2.36 -20.49 -10.36
C GLU A 100 0.85 -20.27 -10.28
N VAL A 101 0.40 -19.10 -10.73
CA VAL A 101 -1.00 -18.69 -10.71
C VAL A 101 -1.39 -18.09 -12.06
N GLU A 102 -2.61 -18.38 -12.50
CA GLU A 102 -3.22 -17.82 -13.69
C GLU A 102 -4.51 -17.09 -13.31
N LEU A 103 -4.55 -15.79 -13.58
CA LEU A 103 -5.73 -14.93 -13.43
C LEU A 103 -6.36 -14.71 -14.79
N THR A 104 -7.56 -15.20 -15.00
CA THR A 104 -8.34 -14.98 -16.21
C THR A 104 -9.44 -13.98 -15.96
N VAL A 105 -9.39 -12.84 -16.61
CA VAL A 105 -10.50 -11.86 -16.61
C VAL A 105 -11.53 -12.35 -17.63
N LEU A 106 -12.76 -12.53 -17.16
CA LEU A 106 -13.90 -13.00 -17.93
C LEU A 106 -14.76 -11.85 -18.44
N ASN A 107 -14.90 -10.80 -17.65
CA ASN A 107 -15.64 -9.59 -18.01
C ASN A 107 -15.13 -8.40 -17.22
N GLU A 108 -15.02 -7.27 -17.89
CA GLU A 108 -14.79 -5.95 -17.29
C GLU A 108 -15.73 -4.96 -17.95
N GLN A 109 -16.60 -4.35 -17.17
CA GLN A 109 -17.67 -3.49 -17.70
C GLN A 109 -17.92 -2.30 -16.80
N ARG A 110 -18.04 -1.13 -17.43
CA ARG A 110 -18.59 0.09 -16.82
C ARG A 110 -20.00 0.29 -17.31
N GLU A 111 -20.91 0.62 -16.40
CA GLU A 111 -22.30 0.88 -16.69
C GLU A 111 -22.71 2.22 -16.10
N ARG A 112 -23.59 2.89 -16.80
CA ARG A 112 -24.24 4.13 -16.37
C ARG A 112 -25.73 3.98 -16.58
N ALA A 113 -26.50 4.01 -15.51
CA ALA A 113 -27.95 3.86 -15.54
C ALA A 113 -28.62 5.14 -14.99
N VAL A 114 -29.69 5.58 -15.63
CA VAL A 114 -30.57 6.62 -15.09
C VAL A 114 -31.49 5.96 -14.07
N VAL A 115 -31.41 6.39 -12.81
CA VAL A 115 -32.22 5.84 -11.70
C VAL A 115 -33.20 6.84 -11.14
N GLY A 116 -33.05 8.14 -11.45
CA GLY A 116 -33.95 9.18 -11.04
C GLY A 116 -34.22 10.20 -12.15
N ILE A 117 -35.50 10.56 -12.33
CA ILE A 117 -35.96 11.63 -13.24
C ILE A 117 -36.89 12.59 -12.52
N THR A 118 -36.93 13.85 -12.96
CA THR A 118 -37.91 14.85 -12.50
C THR A 118 -39.29 14.60 -13.12
N SER A 119 -40.33 15.28 -12.60
CA SER A 119 -41.66 15.23 -13.16
C SER A 119 -41.78 15.75 -14.61
N ILE A 120 -40.78 16.50 -15.07
CA ILE A 120 -40.68 17.01 -16.44
C ILE A 120 -39.71 16.19 -17.32
N GLY A 121 -39.25 15.01 -16.83
CA GLY A 121 -38.45 14.07 -17.60
C GLY A 121 -36.92 14.34 -17.61
N GLN A 122 -36.44 15.32 -16.85
CA GLN A 122 -34.98 15.56 -16.76
C GLN A 122 -34.30 14.54 -15.84
N VAL A 123 -33.07 14.12 -16.19
CA VAL A 123 -32.26 13.24 -15.38
C VAL A 123 -31.85 13.96 -14.10
N ARG A 124 -32.06 13.31 -12.96
CA ARG A 124 -31.72 13.83 -11.64
C ARG A 124 -30.70 12.96 -10.91
N GLU A 125 -30.70 11.68 -11.21
CA GLU A 125 -29.82 10.73 -10.53
C GLU A 125 -29.35 9.64 -11.49
N LEU A 126 -28.06 9.39 -11.45
CA LEU A 126 -27.38 8.32 -12.19
C LEU A 126 -26.83 7.32 -11.20
N GLN A 127 -26.88 6.06 -11.57
CA GLN A 127 -26.13 5.00 -10.89
C GLN A 127 -25.00 4.53 -11.78
N LEU A 128 -23.77 4.63 -11.26
CA LEU A 128 -22.56 4.18 -11.90
C LEU A 128 -22.21 2.80 -11.35
N ARG A 129 -21.84 1.88 -12.23
CA ARG A 129 -21.46 0.52 -11.86
C ARG A 129 -20.17 0.11 -12.54
N VAL A 130 -19.32 -0.63 -11.81
CA VAL A 130 -18.17 -1.32 -12.37
C VAL A 130 -18.28 -2.79 -12.01
N ARG A 131 -18.31 -3.64 -13.03
CA ARG A 131 -18.31 -5.10 -12.88
C ARG A 131 -16.97 -5.66 -13.32
N PHE A 132 -16.42 -6.55 -12.52
CA PHE A 132 -15.19 -7.24 -12.84
C PHE A 132 -15.33 -8.73 -12.50
N LYS A 133 -15.48 -9.56 -13.53
CA LYS A 133 -15.61 -11.00 -13.39
C LYS A 133 -14.30 -11.68 -13.73
N PHE A 134 -13.84 -12.57 -12.86
CA PHE A 134 -12.57 -13.24 -13.03
C PHE A 134 -12.59 -14.66 -12.46
N ARG A 135 -11.56 -15.43 -12.81
CA ARG A 135 -11.26 -16.76 -12.29
C ARG A 135 -9.77 -16.83 -11.98
N VAL A 136 -9.40 -17.63 -10.97
CA VAL A 136 -7.99 -17.87 -10.62
C VAL A 136 -7.73 -19.37 -10.59
N ARG A 137 -6.67 -19.80 -11.28
CA ARG A 137 -6.20 -21.19 -11.31
C ARG A 137 -4.76 -21.29 -10.85
N SER A 138 -4.39 -22.45 -10.31
CA SER A 138 -2.98 -22.77 -10.12
C SER A 138 -2.34 -23.09 -11.46
N GLY A 139 -1.01 -22.97 -11.56
CA GLY A 139 -0.27 -23.37 -12.76
C GLY A 139 -0.43 -24.84 -13.16
N LYS A 140 -0.95 -25.66 -12.26
CA LYS A 140 -1.32 -27.07 -12.49
C LYS A 140 -2.77 -27.25 -12.96
N GLY A 141 -3.52 -26.17 -13.16
CA GLY A 141 -4.89 -26.16 -13.66
C GLY A 141 -5.98 -26.35 -12.62
N ARG A 142 -5.66 -26.40 -11.30
CA ARG A 142 -6.66 -26.47 -10.24
C ARG A 142 -7.32 -25.10 -10.05
N ASP A 143 -8.63 -25.05 -9.93
CA ASP A 143 -9.34 -23.83 -9.62
C ASP A 143 -9.06 -23.42 -8.15
N LEU A 144 -8.56 -22.20 -7.97
CA LEU A 144 -8.28 -21.57 -6.68
C LEU A 144 -9.39 -20.59 -6.30
N ILE A 145 -9.94 -19.91 -7.29
CA ILE A 145 -11.15 -19.09 -7.20
C ILE A 145 -11.95 -19.38 -8.47
N ASP A 146 -13.16 -19.90 -8.29
CA ASP A 146 -14.11 -20.07 -9.37
C ASP A 146 -14.58 -18.73 -9.92
N ASP A 147 -15.43 -18.73 -10.95
CA ASP A 147 -15.99 -17.52 -11.52
C ASP A 147 -16.58 -16.62 -10.43
N LEU A 148 -15.91 -15.52 -10.20
CA LEU A 148 -16.28 -14.55 -9.17
C LEU A 148 -16.45 -13.18 -9.78
N GLU A 149 -17.55 -12.51 -9.44
CA GLU A 149 -17.80 -11.12 -9.82
C GLU A 149 -17.59 -10.18 -8.63
N LEU A 150 -16.83 -9.12 -8.87
CA LEU A 150 -16.75 -7.95 -8.00
C LEU A 150 -17.59 -6.84 -8.63
N LEU A 151 -18.52 -6.31 -7.85
CA LEU A 151 -19.40 -5.21 -8.24
C LEU A 151 -19.17 -4.02 -7.32
N GLN A 152 -18.99 -2.86 -7.91
CA GLN A 152 -19.02 -1.58 -7.23
C GLN A 152 -20.11 -0.71 -7.82
N GLU A 153 -20.83 -0.02 -6.97
CA GLU A 153 -21.92 0.89 -7.37
C GLU A 153 -21.78 2.21 -6.63
N ARG A 154 -22.08 3.32 -7.32
CA ARG A 154 -22.12 4.67 -6.75
C ARG A 154 -23.27 5.44 -7.39
N ASP A 155 -23.98 6.18 -6.59
CA ASP A 155 -25.00 7.10 -7.05
C ASP A 155 -24.38 8.48 -7.28
N LEU A 156 -24.79 9.13 -8.35
CA LEU A 156 -24.33 10.45 -8.76
C LEU A 156 -25.53 11.33 -9.01
N SER A 157 -25.69 12.38 -8.21
CA SER A 157 -26.68 13.42 -8.50
C SER A 157 -26.30 14.14 -9.78
N TYR A 158 -27.26 14.30 -10.70
CA TYR A 158 -27.03 14.88 -12.00
C TYR A 158 -27.81 16.21 -12.16
N ASP A 159 -27.13 17.20 -12.73
CA ASP A 159 -27.71 18.51 -13.07
C ASP A 159 -27.19 18.90 -14.45
N GLU A 160 -28.14 19.08 -15.39
CA GLU A 160 -27.82 19.44 -16.77
C GLU A 160 -27.17 20.83 -16.89
N ALA A 161 -27.34 21.71 -15.91
CA ALA A 161 -26.67 23.01 -15.89
C ALA A 161 -25.16 22.91 -15.55
N LEU A 162 -24.70 21.77 -14.97
CA LEU A 162 -23.35 21.57 -14.47
C LEU A 162 -22.63 20.41 -15.16
N VAL A 163 -22.95 20.12 -16.42
CA VAL A 163 -22.50 18.93 -17.16
C VAL A 163 -20.97 18.68 -17.05
N LEU A 164 -20.13 19.68 -17.27
CA LEU A 164 -18.68 19.52 -17.23
C LEU A 164 -18.18 19.12 -15.84
N GLY A 165 -18.73 19.74 -14.79
CA GLY A 165 -18.41 19.37 -13.40
C GLY A 165 -18.86 17.95 -13.06
N LYS A 166 -20.05 17.57 -13.54
CA LYS A 166 -20.58 16.22 -13.33
C LYS A 166 -19.84 15.14 -14.09
N GLN A 167 -19.33 15.42 -15.28
CA GLN A 167 -18.44 14.49 -16.00
C GLN A 167 -17.13 14.25 -15.24
N ALA A 168 -16.52 15.30 -14.69
CA ALA A 168 -15.29 15.15 -13.89
C ALA A 168 -15.55 14.34 -12.61
N GLU A 169 -16.69 14.55 -11.95
CA GLU A 169 -17.11 13.79 -10.78
C GLU A 169 -17.37 12.31 -11.13
N GLU A 170 -18.05 12.04 -12.25
CA GLU A 170 -18.29 10.69 -12.76
C GLU A 170 -16.99 9.92 -12.99
N GLU A 171 -16.02 10.54 -13.67
CA GLU A 171 -14.72 9.92 -13.91
C GLU A 171 -13.92 9.68 -12.62
N LEU A 172 -14.04 10.57 -11.62
CA LEU A 172 -13.45 10.36 -10.32
C LEU A 172 -14.06 9.15 -9.62
N LEU A 173 -15.39 9.04 -9.60
CA LEU A 173 -16.11 7.92 -9.01
C LEU A 173 -15.75 6.58 -9.68
N TYR A 174 -15.61 6.55 -11.01
CA TYR A 174 -15.16 5.35 -11.71
C TYR A 174 -13.75 4.94 -11.28
N ARG A 175 -12.80 5.87 -11.18
CA ARG A 175 -11.44 5.57 -10.70
C ARG A 175 -11.45 5.04 -9.28
N GLU A 176 -12.23 5.61 -8.39
CA GLU A 176 -12.35 5.13 -7.01
C GLU A 176 -12.92 3.70 -6.95
N MET A 177 -13.99 3.42 -7.72
CA MET A 177 -14.59 2.09 -7.80
C MET A 177 -13.61 1.04 -8.36
N GLN A 178 -12.82 1.40 -9.36
CA GLN A 178 -11.79 0.53 -9.93
C GLN A 178 -10.68 0.22 -8.92
N SER A 179 -10.21 1.23 -8.21
CA SER A 179 -9.23 1.03 -7.12
C SER A 179 -9.80 0.16 -5.99
N ASP A 180 -11.10 0.29 -5.68
CA ASP A 180 -11.78 -0.59 -4.73
C ASP A 180 -11.79 -2.05 -5.19
N ILE A 181 -12.06 -2.28 -6.48
CA ILE A 181 -12.01 -3.62 -7.09
C ILE A 181 -10.60 -4.20 -7.00
N VAL A 182 -9.57 -3.43 -7.38
CA VAL A 182 -8.18 -3.88 -7.30
C VAL A 182 -7.80 -4.24 -5.86
N ARG A 183 -8.17 -3.42 -4.89
CA ARG A 183 -7.93 -3.72 -3.47
C ARG A 183 -8.63 -5.00 -3.01
N GLN A 184 -9.85 -5.24 -3.46
CA GLN A 184 -10.58 -6.47 -3.15
C GLN A 184 -9.92 -7.69 -3.79
N LEU A 185 -9.54 -7.58 -5.07
CA LEU A 185 -8.86 -8.64 -5.80
C LEU A 185 -7.53 -9.00 -5.14
N MET A 186 -6.69 -8.02 -4.81
CA MET A 186 -5.42 -8.23 -4.12
C MET A 186 -5.59 -8.97 -2.79
N ARG A 187 -6.62 -8.62 -2.00
CA ARG A 187 -6.91 -9.36 -0.75
C ARG A 187 -7.31 -10.81 -1.01
N ARG A 188 -8.06 -11.09 -2.07
CA ARG A 188 -8.43 -12.46 -2.44
C ARG A 188 -7.24 -13.25 -2.92
N LEU A 189 -6.37 -12.64 -3.74
CA LEU A 189 -5.11 -13.24 -4.19
C LEU A 189 -4.16 -13.56 -3.03
N ALA A 190 -4.15 -12.73 -1.97
CA ALA A 190 -3.35 -13.03 -0.78
C ALA A 190 -3.90 -14.19 0.07
N ALA A 191 -5.17 -14.53 -0.11
CA ALA A 191 -5.83 -15.61 0.64
C ALA A 191 -5.81 -16.97 -0.06
N ILE A 192 -5.42 -17.04 -1.36
CA ILE A 192 -5.32 -18.31 -2.07
C ILE A 192 -4.15 -19.15 -1.52
N ARG A 193 -4.21 -20.45 -1.78
CA ARG A 193 -3.13 -21.39 -1.47
C ARG A 193 -2.76 -22.13 -2.75
N PRO A 194 -1.81 -21.58 -3.53
CA PRO A 194 -1.23 -22.32 -4.64
C PRO A 194 -0.41 -23.47 -4.04
N ASP A 195 -0.49 -24.66 -4.64
CA ASP A 195 0.27 -25.85 -4.19
C ASP A 195 1.65 -25.89 -4.79
#